data_031c00fbf2ff1d0ddde510abfdbb7b20
#
_entry.id   031c00fbf2ff1d0ddde510abfdbb7b20
#
_cell.length_a   1.000
_cell.length_b   1.000
_cell.length_c   1.000
_cell.angle_alpha   90.00
_cell.angle_beta   90.00
_cell.angle_gamma   90.00
#
_symmetry.space_group_name_H-M   'P 1'
#
loop_
_entity.id
_entity.type
_entity.pdbx_description
1 polymer ?
#
loop_
_entity_poly.entity_id
_entity_poly.type
_entity_poly.pdbx_seq_one_letter_code
_entity_poly.pdbx_strand_id
1 'polypeptide(L)'
;MSFAHGLSAILPMSRAFLSAWQRLLLWVALVVCSVQPVAAQPTELDPGGGTEDSGGELDPPPPEEAYDPWEGIDRSGRIPKADLPSDISKPERWRYIPEGRIKPGNLFQRFLVSSFIAPYVFSNSDVGTGVGVAFTDIDFRLQRRREFAGAFLSYTSKGQQRYGLTWRRMLKTRDLPGGGVIQEERSWVYARAEYSKTLTRRFFGYGPDTLESEESSYLDEAIIVSLGYSSSLSGWLEDFVIEIGASAQSHELGNGTVEGVPTTQAAYPAVFDPDQDRVFGLARAEIRWDTRDSQRNPYSGHSLGLSVDAPLAQDGGDVGAVFKLYGSQIWTVPGLFHRGGDEGEAHPPTDTLAIGALAEASAGSMPFYLLPALGGTRTLRGFVEGRWRDRTAWQAAAEYRFWVIPRGFPVTRNIRVERIGLALFYEIGAVAPDVGAIFHSRVAQSYGFGFRAALERAAIFRVDLGFSEDGLNFAAGFGLSF
;
A
#
# COMPACT_ATOMS: atom_id res chain seq x y z
N MET A 1 29.80 -16.62 10.58
CA MET A 1 29.79 -16.13 11.98
C MET A 1 30.22 -14.67 12.14
N SER A 2 30.78 -14.02 11.13
CA SER A 2 31.35 -12.65 11.25
C SER A 2 30.38 -11.51 10.89
N PHE A 3 29.21 -11.77 10.33
CA PHE A 3 28.23 -10.74 9.95
C PHE A 3 27.32 -10.28 11.11
N ALA A 4 27.12 -11.12 12.12
CA ALA A 4 26.23 -10.82 13.25
C ALA A 4 26.84 -9.84 14.28
N HIS A 5 28.17 -9.72 14.34
CA HIS A 5 28.85 -8.79 15.28
C HIS A 5 28.89 -7.34 14.78
N GLY A 6 28.74 -7.11 13.48
CA GLY A 6 28.71 -5.77 12.91
C GLY A 6 27.37 -5.04 13.04
N LEU A 7 26.28 -5.79 13.11
CA LEU A 7 24.93 -5.20 13.22
C LEU A 7 24.57 -4.77 14.65
N SER A 8 25.14 -5.42 15.67
CA SER A 8 24.84 -5.10 17.08
C SER A 8 25.41 -3.76 17.56
N ALA A 9 26.34 -3.18 16.81
CA ALA A 9 26.91 -1.88 17.12
C ALA A 9 26.10 -0.69 16.54
N ILE A 10 25.17 -0.97 15.61
CA ILE A 10 24.39 0.05 14.91
C ILE A 10 22.94 0.11 15.41
N LEU A 11 22.44 -0.97 16.00
CA LEU A 11 21.07 -1.07 16.50
C LEU A 11 21.05 -1.64 17.93
N PRO A 12 20.59 -0.89 18.93
CA PRO A 12 20.45 -1.40 20.30
C PRO A 12 19.20 -2.30 20.39
N MET A 13 19.32 -3.53 19.89
CA MET A 13 18.24 -4.53 19.94
C MET A 13 18.50 -5.58 21.02
N SER A 14 17.46 -6.06 21.70
CA SER A 14 17.59 -7.14 22.69
C SER A 14 18.08 -8.45 22.02
N ARG A 15 18.79 -9.31 22.76
CA ARG A 15 19.32 -10.59 22.20
C ARG A 15 18.22 -11.56 21.79
N ALA A 16 17.07 -11.55 22.45
CA ALA A 16 15.90 -12.34 22.07
C ALA A 16 15.32 -11.88 20.72
N PHE A 17 15.31 -10.59 20.51
CA PHE A 17 14.86 -9.92 19.29
C PHE A 17 15.73 -10.28 18.07
N LEU A 18 17.06 -10.29 18.22
CA LEU A 18 18.00 -10.70 17.16
C LEU A 18 17.84 -12.17 16.75
N SER A 19 17.52 -13.07 17.68
CA SER A 19 17.32 -14.49 17.37
C SER A 19 16.01 -14.77 16.65
N ALA A 20 14.95 -14.05 16.97
CA ALA A 20 13.68 -14.10 16.26
C ALA A 20 13.83 -13.53 14.82
N TRP A 21 14.57 -12.43 14.68
CA TRP A 21 14.87 -11.81 13.37
C TRP A 21 15.61 -12.72 12.42
N GLN A 22 16.64 -13.42 12.90
CA GLN A 22 17.42 -14.35 12.06
C GLN A 22 16.58 -15.51 11.54
N ARG A 23 15.68 -16.07 12.37
CA ARG A 23 14.77 -17.14 11.96
C ARG A 23 13.74 -16.64 10.95
N LEU A 24 13.22 -15.44 11.15
CA LEU A 24 12.19 -14.82 10.33
C LEU A 24 12.71 -14.42 8.94
N LEU A 25 13.91 -13.81 8.87
CA LEU A 25 14.57 -13.48 7.60
C LEU A 25 14.91 -14.73 6.78
N LEU A 26 15.28 -15.83 7.43
CA LEU A 26 15.50 -17.11 6.78
C LEU A 26 14.20 -17.67 6.17
N TRP A 27 13.07 -17.54 6.84
CA TRP A 27 11.77 -17.96 6.31
C TRP A 27 11.31 -17.11 5.13
N VAL A 28 11.45 -15.78 5.20
CA VAL A 28 11.12 -14.87 4.07
C VAL A 28 12.02 -15.16 2.87
N ALA A 29 13.33 -15.34 3.10
CA ALA A 29 14.27 -15.70 2.04
C ALA A 29 13.93 -17.06 1.39
N LEU A 30 13.53 -18.05 2.19
CA LEU A 30 13.09 -19.37 1.70
C LEU A 30 11.82 -19.27 0.85
N VAL A 31 10.83 -18.48 1.26
CA VAL A 31 9.58 -18.30 0.49
C VAL A 31 9.84 -17.55 -0.82
N VAL A 32 10.63 -16.47 -0.79
CA VAL A 32 10.98 -15.71 -2.00
C VAL A 32 11.84 -16.54 -2.97
N CYS A 33 12.74 -17.40 -2.47
CA CYS A 33 13.56 -18.27 -3.29
C CYS A 33 12.82 -19.51 -3.81
N SER A 34 11.79 -20.00 -3.11
CA SER A 34 11.03 -21.20 -3.51
C SER A 34 10.02 -20.94 -4.63
N VAL A 35 9.66 -19.71 -4.89
CA VAL A 35 8.84 -19.34 -6.06
C VAL A 35 9.73 -19.30 -7.29
N GLN A 36 9.90 -20.45 -7.94
CA GLN A 36 10.71 -20.55 -9.16
C GLN A 36 10.10 -19.69 -10.28
N PRO A 37 10.91 -18.96 -11.06
CA PRO A 37 10.43 -18.34 -12.28
C PRO A 37 9.93 -19.44 -13.22
N VAL A 38 8.74 -19.28 -13.76
CA VAL A 38 8.26 -20.10 -14.86
C VAL A 38 9.21 -19.81 -16.02
N ALA A 39 10.12 -20.73 -16.29
CA ALA A 39 10.97 -20.65 -17.46
C ALA A 39 10.06 -20.64 -18.70
N ALA A 40 10.17 -19.59 -19.52
CA ALA A 40 9.60 -19.62 -20.86
C ALA A 40 10.20 -20.84 -21.56
N GLN A 41 9.36 -21.79 -21.98
CA GLN A 41 9.83 -22.91 -22.80
C GLN A 41 10.41 -22.31 -24.08
N PRO A 42 11.64 -22.70 -24.46
CA PRO A 42 12.14 -22.32 -25.78
C PRO A 42 11.25 -23.01 -26.81
N THR A 43 10.71 -22.24 -27.71
CA THR A 43 10.07 -22.77 -28.93
C THR A 43 11.17 -23.48 -29.71
N GLU A 44 11.07 -24.77 -29.85
CA GLU A 44 11.93 -25.60 -30.69
C GLU A 44 11.83 -25.08 -32.11
N LEU A 45 12.89 -24.45 -32.59
CA LEU A 45 13.04 -24.11 -34.00
C LEU A 45 13.51 -25.38 -34.72
N ASP A 46 12.67 -25.85 -35.63
CA ASP A 46 12.96 -26.93 -36.60
C ASP A 46 14.25 -26.63 -37.39
N PRO A 47 15.26 -27.50 -37.40
CA PRO A 47 16.45 -27.29 -38.19
C PRO A 47 16.26 -27.80 -39.62
N GLY A 48 15.60 -27.00 -40.45
CA GLY A 48 15.51 -27.19 -41.90
C GLY A 48 16.67 -26.52 -42.62
N GLY A 49 17.53 -27.31 -43.22
CA GLY A 49 18.80 -26.97 -43.81
C GLY A 49 18.77 -26.00 -45.00
N GLY A 50 19.93 -25.44 -45.29
CA GLY A 50 20.23 -24.68 -46.50
C GLY A 50 21.51 -23.87 -46.35
N THR A 51 22.61 -24.44 -46.75
CA THR A 51 23.90 -23.79 -47.00
C THR A 51 23.77 -22.75 -48.10
N GLU A 52 24.18 -21.50 -47.87
CA GLU A 52 24.92 -20.72 -48.89
C GLU A 52 25.74 -19.61 -48.20
N ASP A 53 27.03 -19.74 -48.41
CA ASP A 53 28.11 -18.85 -48.04
C ASP A 53 28.04 -17.59 -48.95
N SER A 54 27.78 -16.43 -48.38
CA SER A 54 28.09 -15.15 -48.98
C SER A 54 28.56 -14.21 -47.89
N GLY A 55 29.87 -13.90 -47.93
CA GLY A 55 30.55 -12.93 -47.07
C GLY A 55 29.92 -11.53 -47.25
N GLY A 56 28.89 -11.29 -46.47
CA GLY A 56 28.31 -9.98 -46.24
C GLY A 56 28.83 -9.45 -44.92
N GLU A 57 29.39 -8.26 -44.94
CA GLU A 57 29.71 -7.47 -43.79
C GLU A 57 28.44 -7.43 -42.90
N LEU A 58 28.53 -8.06 -41.69
CA LEU A 58 27.44 -8.12 -40.75
C LEU A 58 27.09 -6.65 -40.38
N ASP A 59 25.95 -6.19 -40.83
CA ASP A 59 25.38 -4.94 -40.33
C ASP A 59 25.49 -4.92 -38.81
N PRO A 60 25.95 -3.82 -38.20
CA PRO A 60 26.00 -3.73 -36.75
C PRO A 60 24.62 -4.08 -36.19
N PRO A 61 24.54 -4.88 -35.15
CA PRO A 61 23.27 -5.24 -34.56
C PRO A 61 22.46 -3.94 -34.33
N PRO A 62 21.15 -3.94 -34.64
CA PRO A 62 20.33 -2.75 -34.46
C PRO A 62 20.54 -2.26 -33.02
N PRO A 63 20.65 -0.94 -32.80
CA PRO A 63 20.91 -0.39 -31.49
C PRO A 63 19.91 -1.00 -30.53
N GLU A 64 20.41 -1.61 -29.45
CA GLU A 64 19.61 -2.20 -28.39
C GLU A 64 18.56 -1.15 -28.02
N GLU A 65 17.30 -1.42 -28.36
CA GLU A 65 16.22 -0.44 -28.19
C GLU A 65 16.17 -0.03 -26.72
N ALA A 66 16.54 1.21 -26.45
CA ALA A 66 16.66 1.74 -25.11
C ALA A 66 15.28 1.76 -24.43
N TYR A 67 15.26 1.66 -23.12
CA TYR A 67 14.06 1.90 -22.32
C TYR A 67 13.43 3.24 -22.68
N ASP A 68 12.17 3.21 -23.07
CA ASP A 68 11.36 4.39 -23.33
C ASP A 68 10.21 4.50 -22.33
N PRO A 69 10.31 5.38 -21.33
CA PRO A 69 9.23 5.61 -20.36
C PRO A 69 7.99 6.23 -20.99
N TRP A 70 8.12 6.74 -22.23
CA TRP A 70 7.07 7.45 -22.96
C TRP A 70 6.38 6.57 -24.01
N GLU A 71 6.89 5.35 -24.26
CA GLU A 71 6.25 4.45 -25.19
C GLU A 71 4.77 4.24 -24.84
N GLY A 72 3.92 4.32 -25.85
CA GLY A 72 2.47 4.25 -25.73
C GLY A 72 1.83 5.51 -25.14
N ILE A 73 2.54 6.65 -25.13
CA ILE A 73 1.99 7.95 -24.75
C ILE A 73 2.22 8.91 -25.94
N ASP A 74 1.15 9.50 -26.44
CA ASP A 74 1.27 10.48 -27.51
C ASP A 74 1.81 11.84 -27.02
N ARG A 75 2.11 12.75 -27.97
CA ARG A 75 2.68 14.08 -27.65
C ARG A 75 1.76 14.95 -26.78
N SER A 76 0.48 14.67 -26.76
CA SER A 76 -0.51 15.37 -25.91
C SER A 76 -0.64 14.77 -24.51
N GLY A 77 0.06 13.67 -24.21
CA GLY A 77 -0.01 12.93 -22.97
C GLY A 77 -1.16 11.93 -22.92
N ARG A 78 -1.80 11.62 -24.05
CA ARG A 78 -2.83 10.58 -24.15
C ARG A 78 -2.17 9.21 -24.18
N ILE A 79 -2.85 8.24 -23.60
CA ILE A 79 -2.47 6.83 -23.64
C ILE A 79 -3.49 6.12 -24.51
N PRO A 80 -3.18 5.78 -25.76
CA PRO A 80 -4.11 5.03 -26.63
C PRO A 80 -4.48 3.69 -26.01
N LYS A 81 -5.71 3.24 -26.23
CA LYS A 81 -6.11 1.87 -25.87
C LYS A 81 -5.27 0.88 -26.67
N ALA A 82 -4.74 -0.11 -25.99
CA ALA A 82 -4.11 -1.25 -26.65
C ALA A 82 -5.18 -2.23 -27.13
N ASP A 83 -4.92 -2.90 -28.25
CA ASP A 83 -5.72 -4.01 -28.71
C ASP A 83 -5.48 -5.22 -27.80
N LEU A 84 -6.43 -5.50 -26.95
CA LEU A 84 -6.37 -6.64 -26.05
C LEU A 84 -6.97 -7.88 -26.72
N PRO A 85 -6.50 -9.09 -26.34
CA PRO A 85 -7.06 -10.32 -26.85
C PRO A 85 -8.57 -10.42 -26.60
N SER A 86 -9.32 -10.91 -27.58
CA SER A 86 -10.80 -10.99 -27.53
C SER A 86 -11.37 -11.99 -26.49
N ASP A 87 -10.51 -12.84 -25.95
CA ASP A 87 -10.85 -13.79 -24.88
C ASP A 87 -10.86 -13.15 -23.48
N ILE A 88 -10.51 -11.88 -23.36
CA ILE A 88 -10.55 -11.14 -22.10
C ILE A 88 -11.96 -10.57 -21.89
N SER A 89 -12.65 -11.05 -20.87
CA SER A 89 -14.03 -10.68 -20.57
C SER A 89 -14.23 -9.24 -20.11
N LYS A 90 -13.24 -8.68 -19.41
CA LYS A 90 -13.28 -7.34 -18.80
C LYS A 90 -11.95 -6.58 -19.03
N PRO A 91 -11.76 -6.06 -20.26
CA PRO A 91 -10.48 -5.44 -20.65
C PRO A 91 -10.11 -4.21 -19.80
N GLU A 92 -11.08 -3.49 -19.24
CA GLU A 92 -10.85 -2.33 -18.36
C GLU A 92 -10.09 -2.67 -17.09
N ARG A 93 -10.11 -3.93 -16.65
CA ARG A 93 -9.42 -4.44 -15.45
C ARG A 93 -7.98 -4.86 -15.72
N TRP A 94 -7.58 -4.91 -16.99
CA TRP A 94 -6.25 -5.30 -17.39
C TRP A 94 -5.42 -4.08 -17.73
N ARG A 95 -4.26 -3.99 -17.12
CA ARG A 95 -3.29 -2.95 -17.39
C ARG A 95 -2.35 -3.43 -18.49
N TYR A 96 -2.30 -2.70 -19.60
CA TYR A 96 -1.29 -2.89 -20.63
C TYR A 96 0.00 -2.14 -20.28
N ILE A 97 1.13 -2.80 -20.44
CA ILE A 97 2.47 -2.25 -20.29
C ILE A 97 3.22 -2.47 -21.60
N PRO A 98 3.56 -1.39 -22.34
CA PRO A 98 4.29 -1.47 -23.60
C PRO A 98 5.68 -2.10 -23.45
N GLU A 99 6.19 -2.71 -24.51
CA GLU A 99 7.47 -3.42 -24.52
C GLU A 99 8.65 -2.52 -24.13
N GLY A 100 8.73 -1.29 -24.66
CA GLY A 100 9.80 -0.36 -24.34
C GLY A 100 9.88 0.05 -22.89
N ARG A 101 8.76 -0.08 -22.13
CA ARG A 101 8.75 0.11 -20.68
C ARG A 101 9.19 -1.13 -19.88
N ILE A 102 9.43 -2.27 -20.55
CA ILE A 102 9.78 -3.54 -19.93
C ILE A 102 11.26 -3.85 -20.13
N LYS A 103 11.89 -3.27 -21.14
CA LYS A 103 13.25 -3.62 -21.57
C LYS A 103 14.26 -3.56 -20.45
N PRO A 104 15.05 -4.62 -20.30
CA PRO A 104 16.16 -4.61 -19.37
C PRO A 104 17.35 -3.89 -19.99
N GLY A 105 17.81 -2.83 -19.41
CA GLY A 105 19.16 -2.35 -19.60
C GLY A 105 20.19 -3.21 -18.83
N ASN A 106 21.47 -2.86 -18.94
CA ASN A 106 22.47 -3.40 -18.02
C ASN A 106 22.09 -3.07 -16.56
N LEU A 107 22.70 -3.71 -15.58
CA LEU A 107 22.34 -3.59 -14.17
C LEU A 107 22.29 -2.13 -13.69
N PHE A 108 23.13 -1.26 -14.23
CA PHE A 108 23.20 0.16 -13.89
C PHE A 108 22.07 0.96 -14.56
N GLN A 109 21.81 0.71 -15.84
CA GLN A 109 20.67 1.31 -16.55
C GLN A 109 19.35 0.87 -15.94
N ARG A 110 19.23 -0.41 -15.59
CA ARG A 110 18.09 -0.96 -14.88
C ARG A 110 17.85 -0.29 -13.54
N PHE A 111 18.93 -0.05 -12.76
CA PHE A 111 18.82 0.63 -11.48
C PHE A 111 18.30 2.08 -11.63
N LEU A 112 18.62 2.75 -12.74
CA LEU A 112 18.14 4.11 -13.03
C LEU A 112 16.73 4.14 -13.63
N VAL A 113 16.25 3.05 -14.19
CA VAL A 113 15.08 3.00 -15.06
C VAL A 113 13.90 2.26 -14.45
N SER A 114 14.12 1.04 -13.93
CA SER A 114 13.06 0.26 -13.28
C SER A 114 13.02 0.48 -11.77
N SER A 115 14.08 1.05 -11.21
CA SER A 115 14.21 1.31 -9.79
C SER A 115 14.13 2.80 -9.51
N PHE A 116 13.28 3.14 -8.57
CA PHE A 116 13.09 4.52 -8.11
C PHE A 116 13.65 4.66 -6.71
N ILE A 117 14.55 5.64 -6.53
CA ILE A 117 15.10 6.00 -5.22
C ILE A 117 14.59 7.39 -4.88
N ALA A 118 13.83 7.50 -3.81
CA ALA A 118 13.31 8.76 -3.30
C ALA A 118 13.93 9.05 -1.93
N PRO A 119 14.96 9.88 -1.84
CA PRO A 119 15.33 10.45 -0.56
C PRO A 119 14.27 11.46 -0.12
N TYR A 120 14.00 11.50 1.19
CA TYR A 120 13.10 12.48 1.78
C TYR A 120 13.60 12.96 3.12
N VAL A 121 13.25 14.19 3.44
CA VAL A 121 13.55 14.82 4.73
C VAL A 121 12.24 15.36 5.28
N PHE A 122 12.03 15.19 6.56
CA PHE A 122 10.86 15.72 7.26
C PHE A 122 11.26 16.23 8.63
N SER A 123 10.47 17.12 9.20
CA SER A 123 10.66 17.62 10.55
C SER A 123 9.32 17.83 11.23
N ASN A 124 9.25 17.43 12.49
CA ASN A 124 8.09 17.57 13.34
C ASN A 124 8.58 17.75 14.78
N SER A 125 7.85 18.52 15.59
CA SER A 125 8.17 18.75 17.01
C SER A 125 8.31 17.46 17.80
N ASP A 126 7.46 16.47 17.54
CA ASP A 126 7.37 15.24 18.31
C ASP A 126 8.54 14.29 18.03
N VAL A 127 8.94 14.15 16.77
CA VAL A 127 9.97 13.18 16.33
C VAL A 127 11.32 13.82 15.97
N GLY A 128 11.37 15.14 15.88
CA GLY A 128 12.55 15.90 15.43
C GLY A 128 12.70 15.88 13.92
N THR A 129 13.92 16.10 13.44
CA THR A 129 14.26 16.05 12.02
C THR A 129 14.57 14.63 11.62
N GLY A 130 13.88 14.13 10.59
CA GLY A 130 14.05 12.80 10.04
C GLY A 130 14.58 12.83 8.62
N VAL A 131 15.35 11.81 8.30
CA VAL A 131 15.78 11.50 6.93
C VAL A 131 15.34 10.10 6.57
N GLY A 132 15.04 9.88 5.31
CA GLY A 132 14.69 8.55 4.85
C GLY A 132 14.98 8.37 3.37
N VAL A 133 14.92 7.12 2.95
CA VAL A 133 15.01 6.72 1.56
C VAL A 133 14.01 5.62 1.27
N ALA A 134 13.28 5.77 0.18
CA ALA A 134 12.44 4.73 -0.38
C ALA A 134 13.08 4.21 -1.67
N PHE A 135 13.15 2.92 -1.81
CA PHE A 135 13.60 2.21 -3.00
C PHE A 135 12.45 1.38 -3.56
N THR A 136 12.29 1.40 -4.86
CA THR A 136 11.24 0.63 -5.55
C THR A 136 11.78 0.07 -6.85
N ASP A 137 11.71 -1.23 -7.04
CA ASP A 137 11.97 -1.90 -8.32
C ASP A 137 10.65 -2.47 -8.86
N ILE A 138 10.20 -1.93 -9.98
CA ILE A 138 8.93 -2.28 -10.61
C ILE A 138 9.03 -3.47 -11.56
N ASP A 139 10.23 -3.95 -11.82
CA ASP A 139 10.52 -5.18 -12.60
C ASP A 139 11.57 -6.05 -11.90
N PHE A 140 11.32 -6.35 -10.63
CA PHE A 140 12.23 -7.14 -9.81
C PHE A 140 12.53 -8.49 -10.46
N ARG A 141 13.80 -8.88 -10.44
CA ARG A 141 14.32 -10.10 -11.07
C ARG A 141 14.06 -10.22 -12.60
N LEU A 142 13.81 -9.11 -13.31
CA LEU A 142 13.56 -9.08 -14.75
C LEU A 142 12.38 -9.98 -15.18
N GLN A 143 11.30 -9.93 -14.45
CA GLN A 143 10.12 -10.76 -14.70
C GLN A 143 9.06 -10.07 -15.57
N ARG A 144 9.47 -9.13 -16.44
CA ARG A 144 8.59 -8.41 -17.35
C ARG A 144 7.44 -7.73 -16.60
N ARG A 145 7.79 -6.94 -15.56
CA ARG A 145 6.84 -6.24 -14.68
C ARG A 145 5.91 -7.14 -13.86
N ARG A 146 6.15 -8.47 -13.83
CA ARG A 146 5.35 -9.39 -13.01
C ARG A 146 5.71 -9.34 -11.54
N GLU A 147 6.90 -8.87 -11.22
CA GLU A 147 7.36 -8.75 -9.85
C GLU A 147 7.74 -7.32 -9.49
N PHE A 148 7.41 -6.97 -8.27
CA PHE A 148 7.70 -5.71 -7.64
C PHE A 148 8.48 -5.97 -6.35
N ALA A 149 9.50 -5.18 -6.09
CA ALA A 149 10.17 -5.12 -4.79
C ALA A 149 10.25 -3.66 -4.33
N GLY A 150 10.12 -3.46 -3.04
CA GLY A 150 10.27 -2.15 -2.42
C GLY A 150 10.95 -2.25 -1.07
N ALA A 151 11.71 -1.21 -0.74
CA ALA A 151 12.30 -1.03 0.57
C ALA A 151 12.14 0.42 1.00
N PHE A 152 12.01 0.64 2.29
CA PHE A 152 12.09 1.98 2.84
C PHE A 152 12.86 1.97 4.16
N LEU A 153 13.57 3.06 4.41
CA LEU A 153 14.32 3.27 5.64
C LEU A 153 14.11 4.72 6.07
N SER A 154 13.85 4.93 7.35
CA SER A 154 13.84 6.27 7.93
C SER A 154 14.35 6.27 9.36
N TYR A 155 14.96 7.39 9.73
CA TYR A 155 15.48 7.63 11.06
C TYR A 155 15.31 9.11 11.43
N THR A 156 15.00 9.38 12.69
CA THR A 156 14.82 10.75 13.18
C THR A 156 15.80 11.10 14.29
N SER A 157 16.05 12.39 14.49
CA SER A 157 16.96 12.89 15.52
C SER A 157 16.52 12.53 16.95
N LYS A 158 15.24 12.27 17.19
CA LYS A 158 14.72 11.80 18.48
C LYS A 158 14.65 10.26 18.57
N GLY A 159 15.13 9.51 17.56
CA GLY A 159 15.29 8.06 17.61
C GLY A 159 14.11 7.25 17.07
N GLN A 160 13.11 7.88 16.44
CA GLN A 160 12.08 7.13 15.72
C GLN A 160 12.70 6.46 14.49
N GLN A 161 12.29 5.20 14.23
CA GLN A 161 12.86 4.38 13.18
C GLN A 161 11.76 3.65 12.43
N ARG A 162 11.94 3.46 11.12
CA ARG A 162 11.06 2.64 10.31
C ARG A 162 11.81 2.03 9.15
N TYR A 163 11.80 0.70 9.05
CA TYR A 163 12.45 -0.06 7.99
C TYR A 163 11.46 -1.06 7.44
N GLY A 164 11.39 -1.20 6.11
CA GLY A 164 10.46 -2.13 5.52
C GLY A 164 10.95 -2.70 4.20
N LEU A 165 10.57 -3.93 3.95
CA LEU A 165 10.77 -4.66 2.71
C LEU A 165 9.42 -5.16 2.23
N THR A 166 9.16 -5.06 0.94
CA THR A 166 7.95 -5.58 0.30
C THR A 166 8.32 -6.25 -1.00
N TRP A 167 7.79 -7.44 -1.21
CA TRP A 167 7.82 -8.13 -2.48
C TRP A 167 6.40 -8.50 -2.88
N ARG A 168 6.10 -8.40 -4.19
CA ARG A 168 4.81 -8.79 -4.76
C ARG A 168 5.02 -9.41 -6.13
N ARG A 169 4.27 -10.47 -6.43
CA ARG A 169 4.20 -11.08 -7.75
C ARG A 169 2.75 -11.11 -8.23
N MET A 170 2.53 -10.60 -9.45
CA MET A 170 1.26 -10.69 -10.16
C MET A 170 1.08 -12.10 -10.69
N LEU A 171 -0.09 -12.68 -10.52
CA LEU A 171 -0.40 -14.06 -10.90
C LEU A 171 -1.10 -14.16 -12.25
N LYS A 172 -1.96 -13.19 -12.58
CA LYS A 172 -2.66 -13.12 -13.85
C LYS A 172 -1.96 -12.12 -14.76
N THR A 173 -1.08 -12.63 -15.61
CA THR A 173 -0.29 -11.85 -16.56
C THR A 173 -0.21 -12.59 -17.88
N ARG A 174 -0.13 -11.87 -18.99
CA ARG A 174 -0.01 -12.45 -20.34
C ARG A 174 0.89 -11.58 -21.21
N ASP A 175 1.83 -12.21 -21.89
CA ASP A 175 2.62 -11.54 -22.95
C ASP A 175 1.76 -11.42 -24.21
N LEU A 176 1.88 -10.30 -24.93
CA LEU A 176 1.17 -10.07 -26.17
C LEU A 176 2.07 -10.36 -27.37
N PRO A 177 1.55 -10.96 -28.45
CA PRO A 177 2.32 -11.26 -29.65
C PRO A 177 2.93 -10.00 -30.33
N GLY A 178 2.28 -8.84 -30.17
CA GLY A 178 2.75 -7.55 -30.66
C GLY A 178 3.73 -6.82 -29.73
N GLY A 179 4.19 -7.48 -28.66
CA GLY A 179 5.01 -6.89 -27.61
C GLY A 179 4.20 -6.35 -26.44
N GLY A 180 4.88 -6.23 -25.30
CA GLY A 180 4.25 -5.79 -24.06
C GLY A 180 3.59 -6.90 -23.25
N VAL A 181 3.09 -6.51 -22.08
CA VAL A 181 2.47 -7.40 -21.10
C VAL A 181 1.14 -6.81 -20.64
N ILE A 182 0.16 -7.65 -20.45
CA ILE A 182 -1.07 -7.29 -19.74
C ILE A 182 -1.13 -7.96 -18.36
N GLN A 183 -1.67 -7.25 -17.38
CA GLN A 183 -1.75 -7.67 -16.00
C GLN A 183 -3.12 -7.37 -15.41
N GLU A 184 -3.70 -8.36 -14.74
CA GLU A 184 -4.89 -8.18 -13.91
C GLU A 184 -4.46 -7.85 -12.48
N GLU A 185 -4.90 -6.70 -11.94
CA GLU A 185 -4.35 -6.15 -10.69
C GLU A 185 -4.92 -6.78 -9.41
N ARG A 186 -5.81 -7.78 -9.50
CA ARG A 186 -6.50 -8.40 -8.34
C ARG A 186 -5.85 -9.68 -7.85
N SER A 187 -4.99 -10.28 -8.68
CA SER A 187 -4.41 -11.60 -8.43
C SER A 187 -2.91 -11.49 -8.20
N TRP A 188 -2.49 -11.68 -6.95
CA TRP A 188 -1.09 -11.51 -6.56
C TRP A 188 -0.75 -12.31 -5.29
N VAL A 189 0.52 -12.59 -5.11
CA VAL A 189 1.11 -13.07 -3.86
C VAL A 189 2.09 -12.01 -3.35
N TYR A 190 2.19 -11.87 -2.04
CA TYR A 190 3.11 -10.91 -1.42
C TYR A 190 3.81 -11.44 -0.18
N ALA A 191 4.96 -10.85 0.08
CA ALA A 191 5.67 -10.94 1.34
C ALA A 191 6.06 -9.53 1.79
N ARG A 192 5.92 -9.24 3.07
CA ARG A 192 6.31 -7.97 3.68
C ARG A 192 6.99 -8.22 5.01
N ALA A 193 8.05 -7.48 5.28
CA ALA A 193 8.69 -7.41 6.58
C ALA A 193 8.86 -5.94 6.94
N GLU A 194 8.48 -5.56 8.17
CA GLU A 194 8.58 -4.21 8.68
C GLU A 194 9.10 -4.23 10.11
N TYR A 195 10.04 -3.34 10.40
CA TYR A 195 10.40 -2.93 11.73
C TYR A 195 10.03 -1.47 11.90
N SER A 196 9.40 -1.15 13.02
CA SER A 196 9.07 0.22 13.38
C SER A 196 9.30 0.45 14.86
N LYS A 197 9.95 1.58 15.18
CA LYS A 197 10.04 2.14 16.53
C LYS A 197 9.34 3.48 16.50
N THR A 198 8.08 3.50 16.94
CA THR A 198 7.23 4.69 16.93
C THR A 198 7.13 5.24 18.34
N LEU A 199 7.76 6.40 18.57
CA LEU A 199 7.88 7.04 19.88
C LEU A 199 6.63 7.84 20.28
N THR A 200 5.71 8.04 19.34
CA THR A 200 4.65 9.06 19.42
C THR A 200 3.26 8.47 19.17
N ARG A 201 3.08 7.18 19.51
CA ARG A 201 1.74 6.60 19.51
C ARG A 201 0.89 7.29 20.58
N ARG A 202 -0.38 7.52 20.26
CA ARG A 202 -1.31 8.23 21.12
C ARG A 202 -2.45 7.35 21.57
N PHE A 203 -2.92 7.60 22.81
CA PHE A 203 -4.08 6.94 23.38
C PHE A 203 -4.87 7.93 24.23
N PHE A 204 -6.16 8.00 24.04
CA PHE A 204 -7.08 8.95 24.69
C PHE A 204 -8.09 8.25 25.60
N GLY A 205 -7.93 6.93 25.84
CA GLY A 205 -8.94 6.11 26.47
C GLY A 205 -9.84 5.40 25.46
N TYR A 206 -10.91 4.81 25.97
CA TYR A 206 -11.91 4.11 25.17
C TYR A 206 -13.21 4.92 25.05
N GLY A 207 -13.89 4.75 23.93
CA GLY A 207 -15.21 5.30 23.69
C GLY A 207 -15.24 6.61 22.92
N PRO A 208 -16.47 7.09 22.63
CA PRO A 208 -16.70 8.25 21.77
C PRO A 208 -16.60 9.59 22.54
N ASP A 209 -16.58 9.58 23.87
CA ASP A 209 -16.66 10.79 24.72
C ASP A 209 -15.31 11.19 25.31
N THR A 210 -14.21 10.57 24.85
CA THR A 210 -12.85 10.91 25.29
C THR A 210 -12.47 12.34 24.90
N LEU A 211 -11.85 13.06 25.82
CA LEU A 211 -11.43 14.44 25.61
C LEU A 211 -10.01 14.51 25.02
N GLU A 212 -9.68 15.58 24.31
CA GLU A 212 -8.32 15.85 23.83
C GLU A 212 -7.34 15.97 25.03
N SER A 213 -7.80 16.53 26.16
CA SER A 213 -7.01 16.66 27.39
C SER A 213 -6.67 15.33 28.07
N GLU A 214 -7.29 14.22 27.66
CA GLU A 214 -7.01 12.86 28.13
C GLU A 214 -5.91 12.18 27.31
N GLU A 215 -5.27 12.92 26.40
CA GLU A 215 -4.19 12.44 25.58
C GLU A 215 -3.05 11.87 26.43
N SER A 216 -2.58 10.71 26.00
CA SER A 216 -1.37 10.07 26.52
C SER A 216 -0.52 9.53 25.38
N SER A 217 0.77 9.29 25.64
CA SER A 217 1.69 8.83 24.60
C SER A 217 2.43 7.56 25.04
N TYR A 218 2.63 6.63 24.09
CA TYR A 218 3.42 5.42 24.28
C TYR A 218 4.36 5.16 23.11
N LEU A 219 5.41 4.41 23.38
CA LEU A 219 6.30 3.82 22.41
C LEU A 219 5.74 2.46 21.99
N ASP A 220 5.76 2.19 20.69
CA ASP A 220 5.49 0.88 20.11
C ASP A 220 6.67 0.50 19.21
N GLU A 221 7.49 -0.45 19.66
CA GLU A 221 8.56 -1.04 18.89
C GLU A 221 8.08 -2.38 18.35
N ALA A 222 7.91 -2.48 17.03
CA ALA A 222 7.25 -3.62 16.42
C ALA A 222 8.05 -4.22 15.27
N ILE A 223 8.00 -5.55 15.18
CA ILE A 223 8.34 -6.31 13.97
C ILE A 223 7.08 -6.98 13.46
N ILE A 224 6.82 -6.79 12.17
CA ILE A 224 5.68 -7.41 11.50
C ILE A 224 6.18 -8.08 10.23
N VAL A 225 5.89 -9.38 10.10
CA VAL A 225 6.10 -10.12 8.85
C VAL A 225 4.78 -10.67 8.38
N SER A 226 4.47 -10.44 7.12
CA SER A 226 3.20 -10.84 6.51
C SER A 226 3.42 -11.54 5.18
N LEU A 227 2.62 -12.54 4.94
CA LEU A 227 2.50 -13.27 3.67
C LEU A 227 1.02 -13.27 3.27
N GLY A 228 0.75 -13.19 1.97
CA GLY A 228 -0.63 -13.30 1.53
C GLY A 228 -0.76 -13.64 0.06
N TYR A 229 -1.92 -14.18 -0.26
CA TYR A 229 -2.35 -14.55 -1.59
C TYR A 229 -3.72 -13.93 -1.84
N SER A 230 -3.88 -13.27 -2.97
CA SER A 230 -5.13 -12.70 -3.44
C SER A 230 -5.38 -13.18 -4.86
N SER A 231 -6.62 -13.54 -5.18
CA SER A 231 -6.99 -13.92 -6.55
C SER A 231 -8.44 -13.60 -6.84
N SER A 232 -8.69 -13.02 -8.00
CA SER A 232 -10.03 -12.99 -8.59
C SER A 232 -10.44 -14.40 -9.02
N LEU A 233 -11.71 -14.75 -8.85
CA LEU A 233 -12.27 -15.99 -9.31
C LEU A 233 -12.39 -15.99 -10.85
N SER A 234 -12.97 -17.03 -11.42
CA SER A 234 -13.09 -17.18 -12.88
C SER A 234 -14.55 -17.30 -13.31
N GLY A 235 -14.82 -17.04 -14.58
CA GLY A 235 -16.15 -17.15 -15.18
C GLY A 235 -17.13 -16.13 -14.59
N TRP A 236 -18.34 -16.55 -14.27
CA TRP A 236 -19.38 -15.65 -13.73
C TRP A 236 -19.09 -15.09 -12.33
N LEU A 237 -18.09 -15.62 -11.62
CA LEU A 237 -17.60 -15.13 -10.32
C LEU A 237 -16.38 -14.21 -10.44
N GLU A 238 -15.97 -13.78 -11.61
CA GLU A 238 -14.75 -13.00 -11.81
C GLU A 238 -14.73 -11.65 -11.09
N ASP A 239 -15.88 -11.15 -10.60
CA ASP A 239 -15.98 -9.97 -9.74
C ASP A 239 -15.62 -10.25 -8.28
N PHE A 240 -15.57 -11.52 -7.89
CA PHE A 240 -15.18 -11.89 -6.54
C PHE A 240 -13.68 -12.12 -6.44
N VAL A 241 -13.09 -11.54 -5.40
CA VAL A 241 -11.70 -11.71 -5.04
C VAL A 241 -11.63 -12.36 -3.67
N ILE A 242 -10.81 -13.38 -3.54
CA ILE A 242 -10.50 -14.02 -2.26
C ILE A 242 -9.08 -13.67 -1.89
N GLU A 243 -8.86 -13.26 -0.64
CA GLU A 243 -7.54 -13.08 -0.06
C GLU A 243 -7.38 -13.93 1.18
N ILE A 244 -6.26 -14.62 1.27
CA ILE A 244 -5.81 -15.33 2.48
C ILE A 244 -4.40 -14.87 2.83
N GLY A 245 -4.12 -14.76 4.11
CA GLY A 245 -2.82 -14.31 4.57
C GLY A 245 -2.51 -14.77 5.98
N ALA A 246 -1.26 -14.59 6.35
CA ALA A 246 -0.80 -14.75 7.71
C ALA A 246 0.23 -13.68 8.04
N SER A 247 0.27 -13.27 9.30
CA SER A 247 1.32 -12.40 9.82
C SER A 247 1.81 -12.90 11.17
N ALA A 248 3.10 -12.67 11.41
CA ALA A 248 3.70 -12.76 12.73
C ALA A 248 4.07 -11.35 13.17
N GLN A 249 3.67 -10.96 14.36
CA GLN A 249 3.89 -9.64 14.94
C GLN A 249 4.51 -9.78 16.33
N SER A 250 5.48 -8.93 16.60
CA SER A 250 6.06 -8.77 17.93
C SER A 250 6.01 -7.29 18.27
N HIS A 251 5.47 -6.98 19.44
CA HIS A 251 5.35 -5.61 19.95
C HIS A 251 6.01 -5.51 21.32
N GLU A 252 6.87 -4.51 21.47
CA GLU A 252 7.47 -4.09 22.74
C GLU A 252 6.97 -2.66 23.03
N LEU A 253 6.26 -2.52 24.14
CA LEU A 253 5.66 -1.24 24.53
C LEU A 253 6.58 -0.48 25.51
N GLY A 254 6.59 0.83 25.40
CA GLY A 254 7.37 1.69 26.28
C GLY A 254 6.76 3.08 26.46
N ASN A 255 7.46 3.94 27.17
CA ASN A 255 7.01 5.30 27.35
C ASN A 255 7.16 6.15 26.09
N GLY A 256 6.09 6.84 25.71
CA GLY A 256 6.10 7.79 24.61
C GLY A 256 6.89 9.06 24.94
N THR A 257 7.20 9.84 23.89
CA THR A 257 8.06 11.04 23.99
C THR A 257 7.39 12.31 23.46
N VAL A 258 6.05 12.32 23.37
CA VAL A 258 5.31 13.52 22.96
C VAL A 258 5.45 14.58 24.05
N GLU A 259 5.92 15.76 23.69
CA GLU A 259 6.19 16.84 24.63
C GLU A 259 4.88 17.41 25.19
N GLY A 260 4.82 17.59 26.50
CA GLY A 260 3.64 18.10 27.20
C GLY A 260 2.50 17.08 27.42
N VAL A 261 2.68 15.85 26.95
CA VAL A 261 1.68 14.76 27.06
C VAL A 261 2.17 13.69 28.05
N PRO A 262 1.33 13.25 29.01
CA PRO A 262 1.72 12.19 29.93
C PRO A 262 1.95 10.86 29.20
N THR A 263 2.78 9.99 29.80
CA THR A 263 2.93 8.63 29.26
C THR A 263 1.65 7.81 29.48
N THR A 264 1.35 6.90 28.56
CA THR A 264 0.16 6.04 28.68
C THR A 264 0.24 5.15 29.93
N GLN A 265 1.43 4.73 30.33
CA GLN A 265 1.64 4.02 31.58
C GLN A 265 1.19 4.83 32.81
N ALA A 266 1.46 6.14 32.82
CA ALA A 266 1.06 7.01 33.93
C ALA A 266 -0.43 7.35 33.92
N ALA A 267 -1.01 7.61 32.73
CA ALA A 267 -2.40 8.02 32.59
C ALA A 267 -3.37 6.81 32.65
N TYR A 268 -2.96 5.65 32.13
CA TYR A 268 -3.80 4.46 31.99
C TYR A 268 -3.09 3.18 32.47
N PRO A 269 -2.68 3.09 33.75
CA PRO A 269 -1.88 1.96 34.25
C PRO A 269 -2.61 0.60 34.18
N ALA A 270 -3.94 0.61 34.15
CA ALA A 270 -4.74 -0.62 34.01
C ALA A 270 -4.76 -1.20 32.60
N VAL A 271 -4.41 -0.41 31.59
CA VAL A 271 -4.43 -0.79 30.17
C VAL A 271 -3.04 -1.06 29.65
N PHE A 272 -2.06 -0.33 30.17
CA PHE A 272 -0.70 -0.32 29.70
C PHE A 272 0.23 -1.09 30.62
N ASP A 273 0.76 -2.20 30.16
CA ASP A 273 1.78 -2.99 30.84
C ASP A 273 3.04 -3.05 29.96
N PRO A 274 4.10 -2.30 30.29
CA PRO A 274 5.32 -2.25 29.49
C PRO A 274 6.15 -3.54 29.58
N ASP A 275 5.93 -4.37 30.60
CA ASP A 275 6.71 -5.60 30.82
C ASP A 275 6.11 -6.79 30.05
N GLN A 276 5.00 -6.60 29.34
CA GLN A 276 4.37 -7.60 28.49
C GLN A 276 4.78 -7.45 27.04
N ASP A 277 5.88 -8.07 26.66
CA ASP A 277 6.17 -8.33 25.26
C ASP A 277 5.06 -9.18 24.64
N ARG A 278 4.47 -8.72 23.57
CA ARG A 278 3.37 -9.42 22.91
C ARG A 278 3.80 -9.97 21.57
N VAL A 279 3.59 -11.26 21.37
CA VAL A 279 3.82 -11.96 20.11
C VAL A 279 2.51 -12.55 19.61
N PHE A 280 2.17 -12.25 18.35
CA PHE A 280 0.95 -12.72 17.70
C PHE A 280 1.27 -13.44 16.40
N GLY A 281 0.61 -14.57 16.18
CA GLY A 281 0.42 -15.10 14.84
C GLY A 281 -1.02 -14.82 14.42
N LEU A 282 -1.23 -14.09 13.36
CA LEU A 282 -2.56 -13.74 12.86
C LEU A 282 -2.82 -14.40 11.50
N ALA A 283 -4.01 -14.98 11.33
CA ALA A 283 -4.54 -15.39 10.03
C ALA A 283 -5.51 -14.32 9.53
N ARG A 284 -5.43 -14.03 8.24
CA ARG A 284 -6.36 -13.18 7.51
C ARG A 284 -7.13 -13.98 6.48
N ALA A 285 -8.45 -13.78 6.45
CA ALA A 285 -9.29 -14.21 5.34
C ALA A 285 -10.17 -13.04 4.90
N GLU A 286 -10.33 -12.89 3.59
CA GLU A 286 -11.15 -11.83 2.99
C GLU A 286 -11.86 -12.36 1.77
N ILE A 287 -13.12 -11.96 1.61
CA ILE A 287 -13.87 -12.06 0.36
C ILE A 287 -14.33 -10.67 -0.03
N ARG A 288 -14.16 -10.31 -1.30
CA ARG A 288 -14.54 -9.01 -1.82
C ARG A 288 -15.24 -9.13 -3.17
N TRP A 289 -16.42 -8.55 -3.31
CA TRP A 289 -17.04 -8.27 -4.58
C TRP A 289 -16.53 -6.93 -5.11
N ASP A 290 -15.86 -6.94 -6.25
CA ASP A 290 -15.12 -5.79 -6.75
C ASP A 290 -15.30 -5.63 -8.25
N THR A 291 -16.08 -4.64 -8.64
CA THR A 291 -16.37 -4.29 -10.04
C THR A 291 -15.57 -3.07 -10.54
N ARG A 292 -14.68 -2.52 -9.70
CA ARG A 292 -13.92 -1.32 -10.07
C ARG A 292 -13.01 -1.59 -11.27
N ASP A 293 -12.83 -0.58 -12.09
CA ASP A 293 -11.94 -0.59 -13.26
C ASP A 293 -10.46 -0.64 -12.87
N SER A 294 -10.09 -0.12 -11.70
CA SER A 294 -8.75 -0.19 -11.11
C SER A 294 -8.82 -0.40 -9.61
N GLN A 295 -7.87 -1.14 -9.07
CA GLN A 295 -7.76 -1.36 -7.61
C GLN A 295 -7.19 -0.15 -6.88
N ARG A 296 -6.31 0.60 -7.53
CA ARG A 296 -5.49 1.65 -6.89
C ARG A 296 -5.95 3.06 -7.22
N ASN A 297 -6.53 3.25 -8.39
CA ASN A 297 -7.04 4.53 -8.87
C ASN A 297 -8.33 4.32 -9.66
N PRO A 298 -9.41 3.87 -9.01
CA PRO A 298 -10.66 3.61 -9.69
C PRO A 298 -11.36 4.91 -10.11
N TYR A 299 -11.93 4.88 -11.31
CA TYR A 299 -12.79 5.93 -11.84
C TYR A 299 -14.26 5.52 -11.84
N SER A 300 -14.53 4.22 -11.82
CA SER A 300 -15.89 3.69 -11.79
C SER A 300 -15.96 2.34 -11.08
N GLY A 301 -17.18 1.97 -10.72
CA GLY A 301 -17.48 0.68 -10.10
C GLY A 301 -17.59 0.74 -8.59
N HIS A 302 -17.72 -0.43 -8.00
CA HIS A 302 -17.88 -0.57 -6.56
C HIS A 302 -17.05 -1.72 -6.00
N SER A 303 -16.82 -1.67 -4.70
CA SER A 303 -16.29 -2.80 -3.94
C SER A 303 -17.06 -2.97 -2.64
N LEU A 304 -17.27 -4.23 -2.23
CA LEU A 304 -17.81 -4.60 -0.93
C LEU A 304 -17.03 -5.80 -0.43
N GLY A 305 -16.37 -5.66 0.70
CA GLY A 305 -15.50 -6.69 1.26
C GLY A 305 -15.80 -6.99 2.71
N LEU A 306 -15.64 -8.26 3.06
CA LEU A 306 -15.67 -8.76 4.43
C LEU A 306 -14.34 -9.43 4.70
N SER A 307 -13.65 -9.03 5.76
CA SER A 307 -12.42 -9.68 6.21
C SER A 307 -12.46 -9.99 7.69
N VAL A 308 -11.66 -10.98 8.07
CA VAL A 308 -11.39 -11.35 9.46
C VAL A 308 -9.89 -11.49 9.65
N ASP A 309 -9.38 -10.87 10.70
CA ASP A 309 -8.04 -11.09 11.23
C ASP A 309 -8.21 -11.79 12.57
N ALA A 310 -7.78 -13.06 12.65
CA ALA A 310 -7.94 -13.90 13.83
C ALA A 310 -6.58 -14.44 14.30
N PRO A 311 -6.28 -14.41 15.58
CA PRO A 311 -5.06 -14.99 16.10
C PRO A 311 -4.98 -16.49 15.82
N LEU A 312 -3.86 -16.92 15.22
CA LEU A 312 -3.41 -18.32 15.14
C LEU A 312 -2.69 -18.71 16.44
N ALA A 313 -1.95 -17.77 16.99
CA ALA A 313 -1.24 -17.90 18.25
C ALA A 313 -1.12 -16.52 18.89
N GLN A 314 -1.24 -16.45 20.20
CA GLN A 314 -1.12 -15.23 20.98
C GLN A 314 -0.44 -15.54 22.31
N ASP A 315 0.52 -14.72 22.68
CA ASP A 315 1.10 -14.76 24.00
C ASP A 315 0.09 -14.22 25.04
N GLY A 316 -0.09 -14.94 26.15
CA GLY A 316 -1.06 -14.58 27.19
C GLY A 316 -2.41 -15.29 27.12
N GLY A 317 -2.65 -16.20 26.17
CA GLY A 317 -3.75 -17.18 26.19
C GLY A 317 -5.15 -16.69 25.78
N ASP A 318 -5.36 -15.40 25.57
CA ASP A 318 -6.63 -14.84 25.12
C ASP A 318 -6.67 -14.77 23.59
N VAL A 319 -7.75 -15.31 23.01
CA VAL A 319 -7.96 -15.31 21.57
C VAL A 319 -9.00 -14.27 21.20
N GLY A 320 -8.59 -13.27 20.41
CA GLY A 320 -9.48 -12.26 19.86
C GLY A 320 -9.44 -12.24 18.35
N ALA A 321 -10.46 -11.69 17.73
CA ALA A 321 -10.53 -11.49 16.28
C ALA A 321 -11.06 -10.11 15.97
N VAL A 322 -10.65 -9.55 14.82
CA VAL A 322 -11.21 -8.30 14.27
C VAL A 322 -11.92 -8.63 12.96
N PHE A 323 -13.18 -8.29 12.91
CA PHE A 323 -14.03 -8.38 11.73
C PHE A 323 -14.14 -7.00 11.09
N LYS A 324 -14.06 -6.96 9.77
CA LYS A 324 -14.11 -5.72 9.02
C LYS A 324 -15.04 -5.86 7.83
N LEU A 325 -16.07 -5.03 7.77
CA LEU A 325 -16.94 -4.83 6.62
C LEU A 325 -16.60 -3.47 6.01
N TYR A 326 -16.33 -3.45 4.72
CA TYR A 326 -15.98 -2.20 4.05
C TYR A 326 -16.50 -2.18 2.62
N GLY A 327 -16.73 -0.99 2.11
CA GLY A 327 -17.16 -0.84 0.74
C GLY A 327 -16.90 0.55 0.20
N SER A 328 -16.92 0.66 -1.12
CA SER A 328 -16.84 1.95 -1.81
C SER A 328 -17.64 1.89 -3.11
N GLN A 329 -18.21 3.03 -3.48
CA GLN A 329 -18.84 3.26 -4.77
C GLN A 329 -18.20 4.48 -5.41
N ILE A 330 -17.79 4.36 -6.67
CA ILE A 330 -17.15 5.41 -7.43
C ILE A 330 -17.98 5.70 -8.68
N TRP A 331 -18.25 6.96 -8.94
CA TRP A 331 -18.90 7.45 -10.14
C TRP A 331 -17.99 8.41 -10.88
N THR A 332 -17.98 8.31 -12.20
CA THR A 332 -17.42 9.32 -13.08
C THR A 332 -18.31 10.56 -13.06
N VAL A 333 -17.70 11.72 -13.03
CA VAL A 333 -18.39 13.01 -13.15
C VAL A 333 -17.71 13.87 -14.23
N PRO A 334 -18.42 14.82 -14.83
CA PRO A 334 -17.81 15.74 -15.80
C PRO A 334 -16.59 16.44 -15.21
N GLY A 335 -15.52 16.57 -16.02
CA GLY A 335 -14.30 17.26 -15.60
C GLY A 335 -14.54 18.72 -15.28
N LEU A 336 -14.06 19.18 -14.11
CA LEU A 336 -14.19 20.56 -13.67
C LEU A 336 -13.24 21.48 -14.46
N PHE A 337 -12.02 21.04 -14.73
CA PHE A 337 -10.96 21.80 -15.42
C PHE A 337 -10.53 21.20 -16.75
N HIS A 338 -11.20 20.14 -17.21
CA HIS A 338 -10.88 19.45 -18.46
C HIS A 338 -12.14 18.86 -19.11
N ARG A 339 -12.03 18.56 -20.40
CA ARG A 339 -13.14 17.98 -21.18
C ARG A 339 -13.20 16.45 -21.15
N GLY A 340 -12.37 15.81 -20.33
CA GLY A 340 -12.21 14.37 -20.33
C GLY A 340 -11.28 13.88 -21.44
N GLY A 341 -11.34 12.58 -21.71
CA GLY A 341 -10.71 11.91 -22.85
C GLY A 341 -11.76 11.36 -23.81
N ASP A 342 -11.32 10.63 -24.83
CA ASP A 342 -12.19 9.94 -25.77
C ASP A 342 -12.18 8.40 -25.55
N GLU A 343 -13.05 7.71 -26.28
CA GLU A 343 -13.20 6.25 -26.18
C GLU A 343 -11.95 5.46 -26.63
N GLY A 344 -11.07 6.08 -27.43
CA GLY A 344 -9.81 5.49 -27.88
C GLY A 344 -8.68 5.63 -26.87
N GLU A 345 -8.92 6.25 -25.73
CA GLU A 345 -7.92 6.48 -24.69
C GLU A 345 -8.03 5.44 -23.57
N ALA A 346 -6.90 4.85 -23.18
CA ALA A 346 -6.82 4.03 -21.99
C ALA A 346 -6.80 4.94 -20.77
N HIS A 347 -7.76 4.73 -19.86
CA HIS A 347 -7.82 5.44 -18.60
C HIS A 347 -7.87 6.97 -18.77
N PRO A 348 -8.87 7.51 -19.50
CA PRO A 348 -8.97 8.94 -19.82
C PRO A 348 -9.04 9.78 -18.54
N PRO A 349 -8.62 11.07 -18.59
CA PRO A 349 -8.79 11.96 -17.45
C PRO A 349 -10.27 12.04 -17.07
N THR A 350 -10.58 11.75 -15.84
CA THR A 350 -11.95 11.67 -15.35
C THR A 350 -11.99 12.14 -13.91
N ASP A 351 -12.85 13.10 -13.62
CA ASP A 351 -13.16 13.47 -12.25
C ASP A 351 -14.09 12.42 -11.64
N THR A 352 -14.01 12.22 -10.34
CA THR A 352 -14.77 11.18 -9.66
C THR A 352 -15.41 11.67 -8.38
N LEU A 353 -16.62 11.21 -8.13
CA LEU A 353 -17.24 11.23 -6.81
C LEU A 353 -17.13 9.83 -6.23
N ALA A 354 -16.53 9.71 -5.06
CA ALA A 354 -16.38 8.44 -4.36
C ALA A 354 -17.06 8.50 -2.99
N ILE A 355 -17.76 7.45 -2.64
CA ILE A 355 -18.28 7.24 -1.28
C ILE A 355 -17.69 5.94 -0.76
N GLY A 356 -17.19 5.95 0.47
CA GLY A 356 -16.66 4.79 1.15
C GLY A 356 -17.26 4.62 2.53
N ALA A 357 -17.34 3.39 2.99
CA ALA A 357 -17.74 3.05 4.35
C ALA A 357 -16.91 1.90 4.90
N LEU A 358 -16.71 1.91 6.20
CA LEU A 358 -15.98 0.92 6.96
C LEU A 358 -16.70 0.66 8.27
N ALA A 359 -16.82 -0.60 8.67
CA ALA A 359 -17.22 -1.00 10.02
C ALA A 359 -16.27 -2.10 10.49
N GLU A 360 -15.79 -1.95 11.71
CA GLU A 360 -14.88 -2.89 12.37
C GLU A 360 -15.46 -3.28 13.74
N ALA A 361 -15.33 -4.56 14.10
CA ALA A 361 -15.71 -5.05 15.42
C ALA A 361 -14.70 -6.08 15.90
N SER A 362 -14.26 -5.97 17.14
CA SER A 362 -13.42 -6.96 17.80
C SER A 362 -14.25 -7.89 18.68
N ALA A 363 -13.90 -9.19 18.67
CA ALA A 363 -14.44 -10.20 19.54
C ALA A 363 -13.31 -10.86 20.35
N GLY A 364 -13.60 -11.30 21.55
CA GLY A 364 -12.59 -11.85 22.46
C GLY A 364 -11.73 -10.76 23.11
N SER A 365 -10.56 -11.13 23.60
CA SER A 365 -9.60 -10.21 24.22
C SER A 365 -8.54 -9.81 23.19
N MET A 366 -8.35 -8.51 23.02
CA MET A 366 -7.34 -7.96 22.12
C MET A 366 -6.55 -6.87 22.87
N PRO A 367 -5.23 -6.74 22.63
CA PRO A 367 -4.47 -5.61 23.13
C PRO A 367 -5.06 -4.28 22.64
N PHE A 368 -5.00 -3.26 23.48
CA PHE A 368 -5.63 -1.97 23.18
C PHE A 368 -5.16 -1.39 21.85
N TYR A 369 -3.89 -1.56 21.49
CA TYR A 369 -3.30 -1.01 20.26
C TYR A 369 -3.71 -1.75 18.97
N LEU A 370 -4.36 -2.93 19.08
CA LEU A 370 -4.93 -3.69 17.95
C LEU A 370 -6.45 -3.53 17.83
N LEU A 371 -7.10 -2.84 18.77
CA LEU A 371 -8.54 -2.57 18.69
C LEU A 371 -8.88 -1.62 17.55
N PRO A 372 -10.10 -1.67 17.00
CA PRO A 372 -10.61 -0.71 16.03
C PRO A 372 -10.38 0.72 16.45
N ALA A 373 -9.89 1.54 15.53
CA ALA A 373 -9.57 2.93 15.82
C ALA A 373 -9.86 3.85 14.62
N LEU A 374 -10.24 5.08 14.91
CA LEU A 374 -10.47 6.14 13.93
C LEU A 374 -9.51 7.30 14.17
N GLY A 375 -9.21 8.03 13.10
CA GLY A 375 -8.23 9.11 13.03
C GLY A 375 -6.98 8.71 12.27
N GLY A 376 -6.31 9.68 11.67
CA GLY A 376 -5.07 9.49 10.95
C GLY A 376 -5.19 9.60 9.43
N THR A 377 -4.39 8.86 8.70
CA THR A 377 -4.28 9.07 7.25
C THR A 377 -5.38 8.44 6.41
N ARG A 378 -6.18 7.53 6.97
CA ARG A 378 -7.20 6.76 6.22
C ARG A 378 -8.61 6.96 6.74
N THR A 379 -8.75 7.32 7.99
CA THR A 379 -10.03 7.47 8.67
C THR A 379 -10.06 8.80 9.43
N LEU A 380 -11.17 9.53 9.36
CA LEU A 380 -11.35 10.83 10.04
C LEU A 380 -10.07 11.68 9.97
N ARG A 381 -9.65 12.04 8.75
CA ARG A 381 -8.35 12.66 8.46
C ARG A 381 -8.10 14.01 9.15
N GLY A 382 -9.13 14.62 9.74
CA GLY A 382 -9.00 15.80 10.59
C GLY A 382 -8.47 15.52 12.00
N PHE A 383 -8.35 14.25 12.40
CA PHE A 383 -7.87 13.84 13.72
C PHE A 383 -6.50 13.15 13.65
N VAL A 384 -5.75 13.18 14.73
CA VAL A 384 -4.51 12.43 14.87
C VAL A 384 -4.76 10.92 14.83
N GLU A 385 -3.72 10.13 14.52
CA GLU A 385 -3.83 8.67 14.42
C GLU A 385 -4.29 8.05 15.74
N GLY A 386 -5.39 7.28 15.70
CA GLY A 386 -5.92 6.58 16.85
C GLY A 386 -6.64 7.48 17.87
N ARG A 387 -7.11 8.67 17.48
CA ARG A 387 -7.86 9.60 18.34
C ARG A 387 -9.06 8.95 19.03
N TRP A 388 -9.77 8.12 18.30
CA TRP A 388 -10.93 7.38 18.78
C TRP A 388 -10.63 5.89 18.76
N ARG A 389 -10.88 5.18 19.83
CA ARG A 389 -10.60 3.75 19.93
C ARG A 389 -11.61 3.05 20.82
N ASP A 390 -12.12 1.90 20.34
CA ASP A 390 -12.95 1.01 21.15
C ASP A 390 -13.07 -0.35 20.44
N ARG A 391 -13.90 -1.26 20.97
CA ARG A 391 -14.12 -2.61 20.42
C ARG A 391 -14.86 -2.61 19.09
N THR A 392 -15.60 -1.55 18.80
CA THR A 392 -16.33 -1.36 17.54
C THR A 392 -16.08 0.03 17.01
N ALA A 393 -15.92 0.15 15.70
CA ALA A 393 -15.75 1.42 15.00
C ALA A 393 -16.51 1.39 13.66
N TRP A 394 -17.02 2.52 13.22
CA TRP A 394 -17.47 2.70 11.84
C TRP A 394 -17.11 4.07 11.33
N GLN A 395 -16.98 4.18 10.01
CA GLN A 395 -16.76 5.42 9.30
C GLN A 395 -17.51 5.40 7.98
N ALA A 396 -17.99 6.56 7.55
CA ALA A 396 -18.41 6.86 6.18
C ALA A 396 -17.67 8.09 5.68
N ALA A 397 -17.32 8.10 4.41
CA ALA A 397 -16.57 9.17 3.76
C ALA A 397 -17.11 9.45 2.37
N ALA A 398 -17.13 10.73 1.98
CA ALA A 398 -17.36 11.18 0.62
C ALA A 398 -16.16 11.98 0.13
N GLU A 399 -15.69 11.73 -1.08
CA GLU A 399 -14.54 12.43 -1.66
C GLU A 399 -14.81 12.76 -3.13
N TYR A 400 -14.75 14.05 -3.48
CA TYR A 400 -14.74 14.53 -4.85
C TYR A 400 -13.30 14.76 -5.30
N ARG A 401 -12.87 14.04 -6.34
CA ARG A 401 -11.51 14.06 -6.91
C ARG A 401 -11.55 14.67 -8.29
N PHE A 402 -10.75 15.68 -8.53
CA PHE A 402 -10.71 16.37 -9.82
C PHE A 402 -9.29 16.69 -10.25
N TRP A 403 -9.05 16.60 -11.58
CA TRP A 403 -7.73 16.79 -12.16
C TRP A 403 -7.58 18.24 -12.66
N VAL A 404 -6.58 18.94 -12.09
CA VAL A 404 -6.22 20.32 -12.51
C VAL A 404 -5.26 20.26 -13.70
N ILE A 405 -4.31 19.32 -13.67
CA ILE A 405 -3.42 19.01 -14.79
C ILE A 405 -3.72 17.57 -15.23
N PRO A 406 -4.63 17.40 -16.21
CA PRO A 406 -5.15 16.07 -16.55
C PRO A 406 -4.21 15.20 -17.37
N ARG A 407 -3.18 15.78 -17.99
CA ARG A 407 -2.28 15.10 -18.94
C ARG A 407 -0.82 15.10 -18.53
N GLY A 408 -0.49 15.68 -17.41
CA GLY A 408 0.81 15.65 -16.80
C GLY A 408 1.96 16.26 -17.60
N PHE A 409 3.18 16.00 -17.13
CA PHE A 409 4.41 16.54 -17.72
C PHE A 409 5.63 15.72 -17.30
N PRO A 410 6.74 15.76 -18.09
CA PRO A 410 8.00 15.16 -17.71
C PRO A 410 8.66 15.95 -16.58
N VAL A 411 9.10 15.26 -15.53
CA VAL A 411 9.95 15.83 -14.47
C VAL A 411 11.42 15.66 -14.86
N THR A 412 11.76 14.49 -15.38
CA THR A 412 13.08 14.14 -15.92
C THR A 412 12.90 13.33 -17.20
N ARG A 413 14.02 12.96 -17.85
CA ARG A 413 13.96 12.07 -19.03
C ARG A 413 13.29 10.71 -18.71
N ASN A 414 13.33 10.26 -17.46
CA ASN A 414 12.88 8.94 -17.04
C ASN A 414 11.68 8.97 -16.08
N ILE A 415 11.25 10.15 -15.62
CA ILE A 415 10.16 10.30 -14.64
C ILE A 415 9.12 11.27 -15.18
N ARG A 416 7.88 10.82 -15.19
CA ARG A 416 6.71 11.59 -15.57
C ARG A 416 5.72 11.66 -14.42
N VAL A 417 5.17 12.85 -14.19
CA VAL A 417 3.92 13.01 -13.47
C VAL A 417 2.78 12.83 -14.47
N GLU A 418 1.91 11.87 -14.25
CA GLU A 418 0.82 11.58 -15.18
C GLU A 418 -0.32 12.59 -15.04
N ARG A 419 -0.67 12.92 -13.79
CA ARG A 419 -1.74 13.88 -13.50
C ARG A 419 -1.50 14.57 -12.17
N ILE A 420 -1.98 15.82 -12.06
CA ILE A 420 -2.08 16.55 -10.80
C ILE A 420 -3.53 16.93 -10.57
N GLY A 421 -4.03 16.68 -9.39
CA GLY A 421 -5.39 16.97 -8.99
C GLY A 421 -5.52 17.37 -7.54
N LEU A 422 -6.74 17.70 -7.20
CA LEU A 422 -7.17 18.01 -5.84
C LEU A 422 -8.34 17.09 -5.46
N ALA A 423 -8.59 17.01 -4.17
CA ALA A 423 -9.76 16.34 -3.62
C ALA A 423 -10.39 17.18 -2.52
N LEU A 424 -11.71 17.14 -2.44
CA LEU A 424 -12.48 17.65 -1.31
C LEU A 424 -13.11 16.46 -0.61
N PHE A 425 -13.09 16.42 0.70
CA PHE A 425 -13.64 15.30 1.44
C PHE A 425 -14.43 15.71 2.68
N TYR A 426 -15.36 14.84 3.03
CA TYR A 426 -16.13 14.90 4.28
C TYR A 426 -16.23 13.48 4.85
N GLU A 427 -16.00 13.34 6.14
CA GLU A 427 -15.94 12.06 6.83
C GLU A 427 -16.69 12.14 8.16
N ILE A 428 -17.40 11.07 8.50
CA ILE A 428 -18.07 10.88 9.78
C ILE A 428 -17.76 9.49 10.31
N GLY A 429 -17.73 9.34 11.62
CA GLY A 429 -17.51 8.03 12.24
C GLY A 429 -17.71 8.04 13.73
N ALA A 430 -17.82 6.87 14.31
CA ALA A 430 -17.94 6.69 15.75
C ALA A 430 -17.27 5.38 16.20
N VAL A 431 -16.95 5.32 17.48
CA VAL A 431 -16.50 4.11 18.17
C VAL A 431 -17.45 3.78 19.32
N ALA A 432 -17.48 2.50 19.73
CA ALA A 432 -18.35 2.05 20.82
C ALA A 432 -17.82 0.75 21.46
N PRO A 433 -18.21 0.43 22.70
CA PRO A 433 -17.81 -0.79 23.39
C PRO A 433 -18.38 -2.07 22.73
N ASP A 434 -19.47 -1.97 22.00
CA ASP A 434 -20.09 -3.08 21.28
C ASP A 434 -20.93 -2.61 20.09
N VAL A 435 -21.37 -3.59 19.26
CA VAL A 435 -22.16 -3.34 18.05
C VAL A 435 -23.52 -2.71 18.35
N GLY A 436 -24.12 -3.00 19.50
CA GLY A 436 -25.41 -2.39 19.89
C GLY A 436 -25.29 -0.94 20.27
N ALA A 437 -24.26 -0.59 21.03
CA ALA A 437 -23.98 0.75 21.50
C ALA A 437 -23.59 1.72 20.37
N ILE A 438 -23.07 1.23 19.24
CA ILE A 438 -22.58 2.07 18.13
C ILE A 438 -23.65 3.01 17.54
N PHE A 439 -24.93 2.59 17.58
CA PHE A 439 -26.04 3.38 17.04
C PHE A 439 -26.44 4.57 17.92
N HIS A 440 -25.91 4.63 19.14
CA HIS A 440 -26.17 5.70 20.11
C HIS A 440 -24.90 6.49 20.45
N SER A 441 -23.77 6.14 19.83
CA SER A 441 -22.49 6.79 20.06
C SER A 441 -22.44 8.18 19.44
N ARG A 442 -21.68 9.07 20.08
CA ARG A 442 -21.31 10.35 19.51
C ARG A 442 -20.59 10.15 18.18
N VAL A 443 -21.01 10.89 17.16
CA VAL A 443 -20.42 10.86 15.83
C VAL A 443 -19.40 11.99 15.71
N ALA A 444 -18.15 11.66 15.50
CA ALA A 444 -17.09 12.59 15.14
C ALA A 444 -17.15 12.88 13.63
N GLN A 445 -16.70 14.06 13.24
CA GLN A 445 -16.70 14.49 11.84
C GLN A 445 -15.39 15.18 11.48
N SER A 446 -14.95 14.99 10.26
CA SER A 446 -13.84 15.72 9.68
C SER A 446 -14.12 16.10 8.22
N TYR A 447 -13.53 17.19 7.77
CA TYR A 447 -13.63 17.65 6.40
C TYR A 447 -12.33 18.29 5.98
N GLY A 448 -12.11 18.40 4.68
CA GLY A 448 -10.86 19.00 4.23
C GLY A 448 -10.67 18.94 2.74
N PHE A 449 -9.45 19.21 2.36
CA PHE A 449 -9.01 19.13 0.98
C PHE A 449 -7.62 18.51 0.89
N GLY A 450 -7.28 18.00 -0.29
CA GLY A 450 -5.99 17.36 -0.47
C GLY A 450 -5.47 17.45 -1.90
N PHE A 451 -4.16 17.32 -2.01
CA PHE A 451 -3.42 17.25 -3.26
C PHE A 451 -3.30 15.79 -3.71
N ARG A 452 -3.34 15.56 -5.02
CA ARG A 452 -3.18 14.25 -5.66
C ARG A 452 -2.18 14.35 -6.80
N ALA A 453 -1.15 13.51 -6.78
CA ALA A 453 -0.22 13.35 -7.89
C ALA A 453 -0.18 11.89 -8.35
N ALA A 454 -0.61 11.63 -9.58
CA ALA A 454 -0.48 10.33 -10.20
C ALA A 454 0.87 10.25 -10.91
N LEU A 455 1.73 9.34 -10.50
CA LEU A 455 3.04 9.10 -11.12
C LEU A 455 2.95 8.06 -12.24
N GLU A 456 2.13 7.07 -12.05
CA GLU A 456 1.64 6.13 -13.04
C GLU A 456 0.18 5.81 -12.71
N ARG A 457 -0.58 5.17 -13.62
CA ARG A 457 -2.00 4.82 -13.42
C ARG A 457 -2.32 4.34 -12.00
N ALA A 458 -1.40 3.64 -11.37
CA ALA A 458 -1.60 2.98 -10.07
C ALA A 458 -0.84 3.62 -8.90
N ALA A 459 0.01 4.60 -9.14
CA ALA A 459 0.84 5.22 -8.09
C ALA A 459 0.35 6.64 -7.82
N ILE A 460 -0.55 6.76 -6.84
CA ILE A 460 -1.08 8.05 -6.38
C ILE A 460 -0.34 8.45 -5.11
N PHE A 461 0.29 9.61 -5.13
CA PHE A 461 0.75 10.31 -3.95
C PHE A 461 -0.32 11.31 -3.52
N ARG A 462 -0.64 11.34 -2.23
CA ARG A 462 -1.63 12.27 -1.66
C ARG A 462 -1.09 13.00 -0.45
N VAL A 463 -1.58 14.22 -0.30
CA VAL A 463 -1.39 15.08 0.88
C VAL A 463 -2.73 15.67 1.21
N ASP A 464 -3.21 15.46 2.42
CA ASP A 464 -4.51 15.93 2.89
C ASP A 464 -4.34 16.90 4.07
N LEU A 465 -5.12 17.95 4.07
CA LEU A 465 -5.35 18.85 5.19
C LEU A 465 -6.77 18.64 5.68
N GLY A 466 -6.91 18.08 6.87
CA GLY A 466 -8.18 17.77 7.50
C GLY A 466 -8.46 18.68 8.69
N PHE A 467 -9.70 19.10 8.81
CA PHE A 467 -10.21 19.94 9.90
C PHE A 467 -11.21 19.12 10.72
N SER A 468 -11.17 19.29 12.01
CA SER A 468 -12.07 18.66 12.98
C SER A 468 -12.27 19.55 14.20
N GLU A 469 -12.98 19.06 15.19
CA GLU A 469 -13.11 19.73 16.50
C GLU A 469 -11.76 19.84 17.24
N ASP A 470 -10.82 18.92 17.03
CA ASP A 470 -9.46 18.95 17.60
C ASP A 470 -8.52 19.88 16.78
N GLY A 471 -9.01 20.54 15.71
CA GLY A 471 -8.25 21.49 14.92
C GLY A 471 -7.83 20.97 13.53
N LEU A 472 -6.60 21.30 13.12
CA LEU A 472 -6.02 20.96 11.81
C LEU A 472 -5.07 19.77 11.93
N ASN A 473 -5.28 18.76 11.10
CA ASN A 473 -4.37 17.65 10.96
C ASN A 473 -3.84 17.53 9.52
N PHE A 474 -2.58 17.10 9.40
CA PHE A 474 -1.89 16.86 8.14
C PHE A 474 -1.70 15.36 7.93
N ALA A 475 -2.11 14.87 6.77
CA ALA A 475 -1.96 13.47 6.40
C ALA A 475 -1.30 13.34 5.02
N ALA A 476 -0.27 12.52 4.91
CA ALA A 476 0.39 12.22 3.64
C ALA A 476 0.53 10.71 3.44
N GLY A 477 0.47 10.26 2.20
CA GLY A 477 0.58 8.83 1.92
C GLY A 477 0.47 8.47 0.45
N PHE A 478 0.55 7.17 0.19
CA PHE A 478 0.35 6.58 -1.13
C PHE A 478 -0.99 5.85 -1.21
N GLY A 479 -1.61 5.90 -2.38
CA GLY A 479 -2.95 5.36 -2.64
C GLY A 479 -4.06 6.32 -2.23
N LEU A 480 -5.28 5.90 -2.48
CA LEU A 480 -6.49 6.61 -2.06
C LEU A 480 -6.88 6.20 -0.63
N SER A 481 -7.76 6.97 0.00
CA SER A 481 -8.21 6.68 1.37
C SER A 481 -9.13 5.45 1.42
N PHE A 482 -9.90 5.20 0.33
CA PHE A 482 -10.83 4.07 0.18
C PHE A 482 -11.08 3.76 -1.30
#